data_597fc5f2ae700cf6a3244988ad3f39f6
#
_entry.id   597fc5f2ae700cf6a3244988ad3f39f6
#
_cell.length_a   1.000
_cell.length_b   1.000
_cell.length_c   1.000
_cell.angle_alpha   90.00
_cell.angle_beta   90.00
_cell.angle_gamma   90.00
#
_symmetry.space_group_name_H-M   'P 1'
#
loop_
_entity.id
_entity.type
_entity.pdbx_description
1 polymer ?
#
loop_
_entity_poly.entity_id
_entity_poly.type
_entity_poly.pdbx_seq_one_letter_code
_entity_poly.pdbx_strand_id
1 'polypeptide(L)'
;GSRGLGDVYKRQGLRITGTFLDEISHDIPHQNWGEKEWDADFHHMKSIGIDTVIGIRSGYRKFITYPSPYLLKKGCYMPSVDLLDLFLRLAGKYGMKFYFGLYDSGEYWDTGDMSHEVEHNKYVIDEVWNMYGRKYESFGGWYLSGEISRATKGAIGTFHALGKQCKEVSGGLPTFISPWIDGKKAVMASGSKLTKEQAVSVEQHEREWDEIFDGIHDVVDACAFQDGHIDYDELDAFFAVNKRLADKYGMQCWTNAESFDRDMPIKFLPIKFDKLRMKLEAAMRAGYDKAITFEFSHFMSPQSAYLQAGHLFDRYKEYFNIR
;
A
#
# COMPACT_ATOMS: atom_id res chain seq x y z
N GLY A 1 39.01 14.14 -4.47
CA GLY A 1 38.14 14.81 -5.41
C GLY A 1 36.79 15.08 -4.79
N SER A 2 36.33 16.31 -4.91
CA SER A 2 34.99 16.67 -4.46
C SER A 2 33.96 15.84 -5.23
N ARG A 3 33.38 14.88 -4.54
CA ARG A 3 32.15 14.27 -5.03
C ARG A 3 31.07 15.35 -4.95
N GLY A 4 30.54 15.78 -6.10
CA GLY A 4 29.56 16.82 -6.16
C GLY A 4 28.31 16.49 -5.34
N LEU A 5 27.57 17.52 -4.90
CA LEU A 5 26.29 17.36 -4.18
C LEU A 5 25.35 16.35 -4.89
N GLY A 6 25.41 16.24 -6.22
CA GLY A 6 24.63 15.26 -6.99
C GLY A 6 24.95 13.79 -6.67
N ASP A 7 26.19 13.45 -6.31
CA ASP A 7 26.55 12.09 -5.93
C ASP A 7 26.09 11.72 -4.52
N VAL A 8 26.01 12.69 -3.61
CA VAL A 8 25.47 12.50 -2.26
C VAL A 8 23.97 12.22 -2.36
N TYR A 9 23.23 12.99 -3.17
CA TYR A 9 21.79 12.77 -3.38
C TYR A 9 21.47 11.44 -4.06
N LYS A 10 22.30 10.99 -5.02
CA LYS A 10 22.16 9.68 -5.69
C LYS A 10 22.34 8.48 -4.75
N ARG A 11 23.01 8.67 -3.61
CA ARG A 11 23.27 7.63 -2.60
C ARG A 11 22.19 7.59 -1.50
N GLN A 12 21.41 8.65 -1.37
CA GLN A 12 20.34 8.71 -0.40
C GLN A 12 19.15 7.90 -0.89
N GLY A 13 18.43 7.25 0.04
CA GLY A 13 17.21 6.54 -0.27
C GLY A 13 16.07 7.47 -0.67
N LEU A 14 15.08 6.90 -1.32
CA LEU A 14 13.83 7.60 -1.63
C LEU A 14 13.04 7.81 -0.33
N ARG A 15 12.58 9.02 -0.09
CA ARG A 15 11.75 9.32 1.09
C ARG A 15 10.39 8.65 0.99
N ILE A 16 9.88 8.18 2.13
CA ILE A 16 8.50 7.70 2.24
C ILE A 16 7.56 8.90 2.27
N THR A 17 6.67 9.00 1.31
CA THR A 17 5.69 10.09 1.23
C THR A 17 4.25 9.61 1.32
N GLY A 18 4.03 8.30 1.49
CA GLY A 18 2.71 7.73 1.67
C GLY A 18 2.71 6.57 2.65
N THR A 19 1.58 6.34 3.30
CA THR A 19 1.41 5.20 4.20
C THR A 19 0.01 4.64 4.13
N PHE A 20 -0.11 3.34 4.28
CA PHE A 20 -1.38 2.70 4.57
C PHE A 20 -1.84 3.01 6.00
N LEU A 21 -3.15 3.04 6.19
CA LEU A 21 -3.82 3.08 7.50
C LEU A 21 -4.59 1.76 7.62
N ASP A 22 -4.35 1.00 8.68
CA ASP A 22 -4.96 -0.32 8.85
C ASP A 22 -5.51 -0.50 10.26
N GLU A 23 -6.84 -0.46 10.37
CA GLU A 23 -7.59 -0.80 11.58
C GLU A 23 -8.52 -2.00 11.36
N ILE A 24 -8.36 -2.71 10.23
CA ILE A 24 -9.31 -3.74 9.81
C ILE A 24 -8.69 -5.12 9.62
N SER A 25 -7.37 -5.22 9.39
CA SER A 25 -6.73 -6.52 9.16
C SER A 25 -6.62 -7.32 10.45
N HIS A 26 -6.85 -8.63 10.35
CA HIS A 26 -6.85 -9.54 11.48
C HIS A 26 -5.45 -9.90 12.01
N ASP A 27 -4.42 -9.62 11.25
CA ASP A 27 -3.03 -9.96 11.55
C ASP A 27 -2.22 -8.80 12.15
N ILE A 28 -2.84 -7.67 12.38
CA ILE A 28 -2.26 -6.49 13.02
C ILE A 28 -3.06 -6.16 14.27
N PRO A 29 -2.39 -5.92 15.42
CA PRO A 29 -3.10 -5.62 16.65
C PRO A 29 -3.78 -4.26 16.60
N HIS A 30 -4.99 -4.21 17.13
CA HIS A 30 -5.72 -2.97 17.31
C HIS A 30 -5.05 -2.13 18.42
N GLN A 31 -4.85 -0.84 18.19
CA GLN A 31 -4.14 0.03 19.13
C GLN A 31 -5.06 0.82 20.07
N ASN A 32 -6.37 0.68 19.94
CA ASN A 32 -7.36 1.42 20.74
C ASN A 32 -7.21 2.95 20.65
N TRP A 33 -6.80 3.45 19.49
CA TRP A 33 -6.66 4.88 19.28
C TRP A 33 -8.02 5.55 19.07
N GLY A 34 -8.22 6.67 19.75
CA GLY A 34 -9.30 7.61 19.47
C GLY A 34 -8.84 8.73 18.54
N GLU A 35 -9.70 9.71 18.36
CA GLU A 35 -9.43 10.86 17.46
C GLU A 35 -8.17 11.63 17.86
N LYS A 36 -7.92 11.80 19.15
CA LYS A 36 -6.74 12.50 19.66
C LYS A 36 -5.44 11.84 19.23
N GLU A 37 -5.37 10.52 19.35
CA GLU A 37 -4.18 9.76 18.98
C GLU A 37 -4.00 9.73 17.47
N TRP A 38 -5.08 9.61 16.71
CA TRP A 38 -5.02 9.70 15.24
C TRP A 38 -4.58 11.08 14.78
N ASP A 39 -5.07 12.15 15.39
CA ASP A 39 -4.62 13.52 15.08
C ASP A 39 -3.11 13.65 15.31
N ALA A 40 -2.62 13.22 16.47
CA ALA A 40 -1.20 13.23 16.78
C ALA A 40 -0.38 12.39 15.78
N ASP A 41 -0.91 11.25 15.34
CA ASP A 41 -0.23 10.38 14.39
C ASP A 41 -0.12 11.03 12.99
N PHE A 42 -1.18 11.69 12.53
CA PHE A 42 -1.12 12.47 11.28
C PHE A 42 -0.10 13.60 11.38
N HIS A 43 0.02 14.24 12.53
CA HIS A 43 1.07 15.23 12.78
C HIS A 43 2.46 14.63 12.65
N HIS A 44 2.69 13.46 13.25
CA HIS A 44 3.96 12.73 13.11
C HIS A 44 4.25 12.33 11.67
N MET A 45 3.24 11.85 10.95
CA MET A 45 3.37 11.52 9.53
C MET A 45 3.82 12.72 8.72
N LYS A 46 3.15 13.86 8.91
CA LYS A 46 3.49 15.11 8.22
C LYS A 46 4.93 15.55 8.52
N SER A 47 5.38 15.38 9.75
CA SER A 47 6.72 15.79 10.17
C SER A 47 7.84 15.11 9.39
N ILE A 48 7.61 13.95 8.81
CA ILE A 48 8.58 13.23 7.98
C ILE A 48 8.27 13.29 6.49
N GLY A 49 7.29 14.08 6.07
CA GLY A 49 6.99 14.33 4.67
C GLY A 49 5.92 13.44 4.04
N ILE A 50 5.13 12.73 4.83
CA ILE A 50 3.99 11.98 4.31
C ILE A 50 2.91 12.95 3.89
N ASP A 51 2.49 12.84 2.63
CA ASP A 51 1.44 13.64 2.01
C ASP A 51 0.25 12.80 1.50
N THR A 52 0.38 11.48 1.57
CA THR A 52 -0.60 10.53 1.06
C THR A 52 -0.90 9.49 2.13
N VAL A 53 -2.17 9.34 2.49
CA VAL A 53 -2.64 8.29 3.40
C VAL A 53 -3.64 7.41 2.67
N ILE A 54 -3.56 6.11 2.90
CA ILE A 54 -4.27 5.12 2.10
C ILE A 54 -5.02 4.17 3.04
N GLY A 55 -6.34 4.16 2.99
CA GLY A 55 -7.09 3.11 3.66
C GLY A 55 -6.77 1.75 3.03
N ILE A 56 -6.21 0.81 3.80
CA ILE A 56 -5.82 -0.50 3.25
C ILE A 56 -7.00 -1.19 2.58
N ARG A 57 -8.17 -1.07 3.20
CA ARG A 57 -9.46 -1.50 2.67
C ARG A 57 -10.58 -0.89 3.49
N SER A 58 -11.74 -0.74 2.89
CA SER A 58 -12.92 -0.20 3.55
C SER A 58 -13.66 -1.22 4.40
N GLY A 59 -13.36 -2.49 4.20
CA GLY A 59 -13.90 -3.60 4.97
C GLY A 59 -13.25 -4.90 4.58
N TYR A 60 -13.30 -5.85 5.53
CA TYR A 60 -12.84 -7.21 5.34
C TYR A 60 -13.90 -8.15 5.92
N ARG A 61 -14.48 -8.98 5.05
CA ARG A 61 -15.60 -9.86 5.43
C ARG A 61 -16.75 -9.03 6.03
N LYS A 62 -17.08 -9.25 7.32
CA LYS A 62 -18.18 -8.53 8.01
C LYS A 62 -17.74 -7.25 8.70
N PHE A 63 -16.45 -6.97 8.79
CA PHE A 63 -15.92 -5.79 9.46
C PHE A 63 -15.71 -4.67 8.45
N ILE A 64 -16.24 -3.47 8.74
CA ILE A 64 -16.19 -2.31 7.85
C ILE A 64 -15.74 -1.08 8.62
N THR A 65 -15.16 -0.11 7.90
CA THR A 65 -14.58 1.11 8.50
C THR A 65 -15.51 2.31 8.47
N TYR A 66 -16.63 2.22 7.76
CA TYR A 66 -17.62 3.27 7.63
C TYR A 66 -19.03 2.65 7.57
N PRO A 67 -20.09 3.41 7.90
CA PRO A 67 -21.46 2.87 7.92
C PRO A 67 -22.04 2.73 6.49
N SER A 68 -21.53 1.77 5.72
CA SER A 68 -21.97 1.48 4.36
C SER A 68 -23.41 0.99 4.32
N PRO A 69 -24.37 1.71 3.72
CA PRO A 69 -25.74 1.20 3.56
C PRO A 69 -25.80 -0.14 2.85
N TYR A 70 -25.02 -0.30 1.80
CA TYR A 70 -24.96 -1.54 1.02
C TYR A 70 -24.45 -2.71 1.86
N LEU A 71 -23.30 -2.54 2.52
CA LEU A 71 -22.66 -3.62 3.28
C LEU A 71 -23.43 -3.97 4.56
N LEU A 72 -24.07 -3.01 5.20
CA LEU A 72 -24.95 -3.27 6.34
C LEU A 72 -26.13 -4.15 5.94
N LYS A 73 -26.72 -3.92 4.78
CA LYS A 73 -27.78 -4.80 4.23
C LYS A 73 -27.29 -6.21 3.92
N LYS A 74 -25.99 -6.35 3.63
CA LYS A 74 -25.36 -7.66 3.38
C LYS A 74 -24.95 -8.37 4.67
N GLY A 75 -25.24 -7.80 5.84
CA GLY A 75 -24.95 -8.40 7.12
C GLY A 75 -23.62 -8.02 7.76
N CYS A 76 -22.92 -7.04 7.22
CA CYS A 76 -21.73 -6.48 7.86
C CYS A 76 -22.10 -5.78 9.17
N TYR A 77 -21.13 -5.73 10.10
CA TYR A 77 -21.35 -5.11 11.41
C TYR A 77 -21.21 -3.59 11.34
N MET A 78 -22.09 -2.88 12.04
CA MET A 78 -21.98 -1.42 12.18
C MET A 78 -20.67 -1.07 12.86
N PRO A 79 -19.81 -0.23 12.25
CA PRO A 79 -18.59 0.19 12.91
C PRO A 79 -18.90 1.11 14.10
N SER A 80 -18.12 1.00 15.17
CA SER A 80 -18.26 1.85 16.35
C SER A 80 -17.89 3.30 16.09
N VAL A 81 -17.03 3.54 15.10
CA VAL A 81 -16.57 4.86 14.67
C VAL A 81 -16.54 4.89 13.15
N ASP A 82 -16.93 6.02 12.55
CA ASP A 82 -16.73 6.25 11.13
C ASP A 82 -15.27 6.68 10.90
N LEU A 83 -14.40 5.70 10.66
CA LEU A 83 -12.98 5.94 10.42
C LEU A 83 -12.73 6.65 9.09
N LEU A 84 -13.57 6.41 8.09
CA LEU A 84 -13.43 7.09 6.80
C LEU A 84 -13.61 8.60 6.94
N ASP A 85 -14.66 9.02 7.65
CA ASP A 85 -14.89 10.44 7.94
C ASP A 85 -13.71 11.05 8.74
N LEU A 86 -13.26 10.34 9.76
CA LEU A 86 -12.13 10.77 10.60
C LEU A 86 -10.86 10.98 9.76
N PHE A 87 -10.49 9.99 8.95
CA PHE A 87 -9.28 10.06 8.15
C PHE A 87 -9.34 11.12 7.07
N LEU A 88 -10.51 11.33 6.45
CA LEU A 88 -10.71 12.40 5.48
C LEU A 88 -10.59 13.79 6.12
N ARG A 89 -11.15 13.97 7.32
CA ARG A 89 -11.01 15.24 8.05
C ARG A 89 -9.56 15.51 8.45
N LEU A 90 -8.87 14.50 8.97
CA LEU A 90 -7.47 14.65 9.37
C LEU A 90 -6.53 14.86 8.18
N ALA A 91 -6.77 14.15 7.08
CA ALA A 91 -6.01 14.37 5.85
C ALA A 91 -6.17 15.83 5.37
N GLY A 92 -7.39 16.35 5.38
CA GLY A 92 -7.65 17.75 5.04
C GLY A 92 -6.95 18.72 5.98
N LYS A 93 -7.00 18.47 7.29
CA LYS A 93 -6.33 19.28 8.31
C LYS A 93 -4.83 19.39 8.09
N TYR A 94 -4.18 18.29 7.71
CA TYR A 94 -2.73 18.22 7.54
C TYR A 94 -2.25 18.37 6.10
N GLY A 95 -3.14 18.73 5.18
CA GLY A 95 -2.79 18.96 3.77
C GLY A 95 -2.40 17.71 3.01
N MET A 96 -2.96 16.56 3.41
CA MET A 96 -2.72 15.27 2.76
C MET A 96 -3.87 14.88 1.86
N LYS A 97 -3.61 13.93 0.94
CA LYS A 97 -4.65 13.26 0.14
C LYS A 97 -4.89 11.87 0.70
N PHE A 98 -6.15 11.51 0.82
CA PHE A 98 -6.59 10.17 1.22
C PHE A 98 -7.00 9.36 0.00
N TYR A 99 -6.47 8.15 -0.11
CA TYR A 99 -6.85 7.16 -1.13
C TYR A 99 -7.73 6.10 -0.50
N PHE A 100 -8.91 5.95 -1.06
CA PHE A 100 -9.90 4.99 -0.56
C PHE A 100 -9.57 3.58 -1.03
N GLY A 101 -9.32 2.67 -0.08
CA GLY A 101 -9.18 1.24 -0.35
C GLY A 101 -10.53 0.55 -0.45
N LEU A 102 -10.71 -0.28 -1.45
CA LEU A 102 -11.98 -0.95 -1.74
C LEU A 102 -12.33 -2.01 -0.68
N TYR A 103 -13.54 -2.57 -0.80
CA TYR A 103 -14.03 -3.63 0.08
C TYR A 103 -13.44 -4.98 -0.33
N ASP A 104 -13.07 -5.79 0.65
CA ASP A 104 -12.59 -7.16 0.49
C ASP A 104 -13.59 -8.12 1.14
N SER A 105 -14.30 -8.90 0.32
CA SER A 105 -15.26 -9.89 0.82
C SER A 105 -14.57 -11.09 1.49
N GLY A 106 -13.29 -11.28 1.25
CA GLY A 106 -12.52 -12.45 1.71
C GLY A 106 -12.66 -13.67 0.80
N GLU A 107 -13.59 -13.66 -0.15
CA GLU A 107 -13.87 -14.82 -0.98
C GLU A 107 -12.70 -15.22 -1.88
N TYR A 108 -11.99 -14.25 -2.48
CA TYR A 108 -10.90 -14.57 -3.40
C TYR A 108 -9.67 -15.18 -2.70
N TRP A 109 -9.51 -14.95 -1.41
CA TRP A 109 -8.45 -15.59 -0.63
C TRP A 109 -8.65 -17.11 -0.55
N ASP A 110 -9.91 -17.55 -0.54
CA ASP A 110 -10.26 -18.96 -0.48
C ASP A 110 -10.29 -19.61 -1.88
N THR A 111 -10.78 -18.88 -2.88
CA THR A 111 -11.01 -19.41 -4.24
C THR A 111 -9.86 -19.13 -5.22
N GLY A 112 -9.02 -18.12 -4.95
CA GLY A 112 -8.01 -17.64 -5.88
C GLY A 112 -8.57 -16.84 -7.06
N ASP A 113 -9.86 -16.57 -7.07
CA ASP A 113 -10.57 -15.82 -8.13
C ASP A 113 -11.20 -14.56 -7.55
N MET A 114 -10.76 -13.39 -8.04
CA MET A 114 -11.24 -12.11 -7.52
C MET A 114 -12.40 -11.50 -8.30
N SER A 115 -12.97 -12.20 -9.29
CA SER A 115 -14.06 -11.69 -10.12
C SER A 115 -15.29 -11.25 -9.31
N HIS A 116 -15.56 -11.91 -8.18
CA HIS A 116 -16.68 -11.58 -7.30
C HIS A 116 -16.56 -10.21 -6.64
N GLU A 117 -15.35 -9.68 -6.52
CA GLU A 117 -15.12 -8.39 -5.90
C GLU A 117 -15.72 -7.23 -6.70
N VAL A 118 -15.89 -7.39 -8.00
CA VAL A 118 -16.55 -6.40 -8.87
C VAL A 118 -17.99 -6.15 -8.42
N GLU A 119 -18.73 -7.22 -8.11
CA GLU A 119 -20.15 -7.10 -7.74
C GLU A 119 -20.34 -6.29 -6.46
N HIS A 120 -19.55 -6.54 -5.44
CA HIS A 120 -19.63 -5.78 -4.20
C HIS A 120 -19.15 -4.35 -4.39
N ASN A 121 -18.02 -4.18 -5.03
CA ASN A 121 -17.35 -2.87 -5.09
C ASN A 121 -18.04 -1.88 -6.02
N LYS A 122 -18.80 -2.35 -6.97
CA LYS A 122 -19.57 -1.43 -7.83
C LYS A 122 -20.57 -0.60 -6.99
N TYR A 123 -21.16 -1.18 -5.95
CA TYR A 123 -22.03 -0.44 -5.02
C TYR A 123 -21.24 0.41 -4.03
N VAL A 124 -20.14 -0.13 -3.51
CA VAL A 124 -19.27 0.57 -2.56
C VAL A 124 -18.65 1.84 -3.18
N ILE A 125 -18.17 1.76 -4.41
CA ILE A 125 -17.57 2.91 -5.13
C ILE A 125 -18.60 4.03 -5.27
N ASP A 126 -19.79 3.72 -5.76
CA ASP A 126 -20.84 4.72 -5.96
C ASP A 126 -21.26 5.37 -4.65
N GLU A 127 -21.54 4.56 -3.61
CA GLU A 127 -21.99 5.12 -2.34
C GLU A 127 -20.93 5.95 -1.63
N VAL A 128 -19.67 5.51 -1.67
CA VAL A 128 -18.59 6.24 -1.00
C VAL A 128 -18.32 7.57 -1.68
N TRP A 129 -18.39 7.62 -2.99
CA TRP A 129 -18.25 8.87 -3.71
C TRP A 129 -19.39 9.84 -3.36
N ASN A 130 -20.62 9.36 -3.31
CA ASN A 130 -21.77 10.18 -2.97
C ASN A 130 -21.76 10.63 -1.49
N MET A 131 -21.35 9.77 -0.56
CA MET A 131 -21.34 10.09 0.86
C MET A 131 -20.15 10.95 1.30
N TYR A 132 -18.97 10.72 0.71
CA TYR A 132 -17.71 11.31 1.17
C TYR A 132 -16.93 12.04 0.08
N GLY A 133 -16.82 11.46 -1.11
CA GLY A 133 -15.95 11.99 -2.16
C GLY A 133 -16.30 13.41 -2.56
N ARG A 134 -17.58 13.71 -2.70
CA ARG A 134 -18.05 15.07 -3.05
C ARG A 134 -17.92 16.06 -1.91
N LYS A 135 -17.85 15.58 -0.68
CA LYS A 135 -17.82 16.40 0.53
C LYS A 135 -16.40 16.83 0.91
N TYR A 136 -15.42 15.98 0.68
CA TYR A 136 -14.04 16.17 1.14
C TYR A 136 -13.07 16.34 -0.02
N GLU A 137 -12.42 17.51 -0.11
CA GLU A 137 -11.34 17.74 -1.07
C GLU A 137 -10.12 16.85 -0.81
N SER A 138 -9.96 16.37 0.42
CA SER A 138 -8.90 15.41 0.79
C SER A 138 -9.10 14.03 0.18
N PHE A 139 -10.28 13.71 -0.34
CA PHE A 139 -10.49 12.48 -1.10
C PHE A 139 -9.71 12.59 -2.42
N GLY A 140 -8.53 11.97 -2.47
CA GLY A 140 -7.55 12.22 -3.52
C GLY A 140 -7.40 11.11 -4.54
N GLY A 141 -7.97 9.95 -4.30
CA GLY A 141 -7.82 8.82 -5.22
C GLY A 141 -8.37 7.51 -4.67
N TRP A 142 -8.07 6.45 -5.41
CA TRP A 142 -8.58 5.11 -5.15
C TRP A 142 -7.43 4.10 -5.08
N TYR A 143 -7.46 3.28 -4.06
CA TYR A 143 -6.63 2.10 -3.99
C TYR A 143 -7.48 0.87 -4.34
N LEU A 144 -7.16 0.21 -5.45
CA LEU A 144 -7.80 -1.04 -5.86
C LEU A 144 -7.19 -2.15 -5.01
N SER A 145 -7.78 -2.39 -3.86
CA SER A 145 -7.17 -3.05 -2.71
C SER A 145 -7.09 -4.57 -2.79
N GLY A 146 -7.54 -5.18 -3.89
CA GLY A 146 -7.32 -6.60 -4.11
C GLY A 146 -5.83 -6.91 -4.10
N GLU A 147 -5.36 -7.63 -3.10
CA GLU A 147 -3.98 -8.08 -3.05
C GLU A 147 -3.82 -9.29 -3.95
N ILE A 148 -2.97 -9.15 -4.95
CA ILE A 148 -2.74 -10.21 -5.95
C ILE A 148 -1.27 -10.51 -6.11
N SER A 149 -1.01 -11.71 -6.62
CA SER A 149 0.25 -12.06 -7.25
C SER A 149 -0.02 -12.53 -8.68
N ARG A 150 1.02 -12.98 -9.35
CA ARG A 150 0.97 -13.52 -10.70
C ARG A 150 -0.07 -14.63 -10.91
N ALA A 151 -0.44 -15.36 -9.86
CA ALA A 151 -1.31 -16.54 -9.94
C ALA A 151 -2.80 -16.23 -9.71
N THR A 152 -3.17 -15.00 -9.39
CA THR A 152 -4.55 -14.64 -9.07
C THR A 152 -5.41 -14.59 -10.33
N LYS A 153 -6.50 -15.36 -10.36
CA LYS A 153 -7.44 -15.38 -11.48
C LYS A 153 -8.32 -14.14 -11.49
N GLY A 154 -8.66 -13.68 -12.68
CA GLY A 154 -9.59 -12.58 -12.87
C GLY A 154 -9.02 -11.21 -12.54
N ALA A 155 -7.71 -11.10 -12.29
CA ALA A 155 -7.08 -9.86 -11.86
C ALA A 155 -7.21 -8.74 -12.88
N ILE A 156 -6.91 -9.01 -14.14
CA ILE A 156 -6.97 -8.00 -15.22
C ILE A 156 -8.38 -7.46 -15.37
N GLY A 157 -9.37 -8.35 -15.54
CA GLY A 157 -10.76 -7.95 -15.71
C GLY A 157 -11.31 -7.20 -14.51
N THR A 158 -10.97 -7.63 -13.29
CA THR A 158 -11.42 -7.00 -12.06
C THR A 158 -10.81 -5.61 -11.89
N PHE A 159 -9.51 -5.47 -12.01
CA PHE A 159 -8.86 -4.16 -11.90
C PHE A 159 -9.31 -3.20 -12.99
N HIS A 160 -9.51 -3.69 -14.22
CA HIS A 160 -10.00 -2.85 -15.29
C HIS A 160 -11.42 -2.33 -14.99
N ALA A 161 -12.33 -3.22 -14.59
CA ALA A 161 -13.70 -2.85 -14.27
C ALA A 161 -13.77 -1.86 -13.10
N LEU A 162 -13.05 -2.13 -12.02
CA LEU A 162 -13.05 -1.29 -10.82
C LEU A 162 -12.35 0.05 -11.06
N GLY A 163 -11.20 0.03 -11.71
CA GLY A 163 -10.47 1.25 -12.05
C GLY A 163 -11.27 2.17 -12.97
N LYS A 164 -11.94 1.60 -13.97
CA LYS A 164 -12.82 2.35 -14.88
C LYS A 164 -13.95 3.03 -14.11
N GLN A 165 -14.64 2.31 -13.24
CA GLN A 165 -15.74 2.87 -12.44
C GLN A 165 -15.25 3.96 -11.50
N CYS A 166 -14.13 3.75 -10.80
CA CYS A 166 -13.54 4.75 -9.92
C CYS A 166 -13.29 6.06 -10.65
N LYS A 167 -12.69 5.99 -11.83
CA LYS A 167 -12.43 7.18 -12.66
C LYS A 167 -13.70 7.85 -13.14
N GLU A 168 -14.67 7.08 -13.60
CA GLU A 168 -15.95 7.62 -14.08
C GLU A 168 -16.70 8.40 -13.01
N VAL A 169 -16.81 7.85 -11.80
CA VAL A 169 -17.57 8.52 -10.73
C VAL A 169 -16.87 9.74 -10.17
N SER A 170 -15.55 9.77 -10.19
CA SER A 170 -14.73 10.79 -9.53
C SER A 170 -14.11 11.81 -10.49
N GLY A 171 -14.46 11.76 -11.77
CA GLY A 171 -13.90 12.69 -12.75
C GLY A 171 -12.41 12.46 -13.01
N GLY A 172 -11.95 11.24 -12.91
CA GLY A 172 -10.58 10.85 -13.26
C GLY A 172 -9.57 10.89 -12.12
N LEU A 173 -9.98 10.81 -10.85
CA LEU A 173 -9.04 10.73 -9.74
C LEU A 173 -8.08 9.54 -9.90
N PRO A 174 -6.84 9.67 -9.40
CA PRO A 174 -5.83 8.62 -9.52
C PRO A 174 -6.24 7.28 -8.90
N THR A 175 -5.77 6.21 -9.50
CA THR A 175 -5.92 4.83 -9.01
C THR A 175 -4.57 4.15 -8.90
N PHE A 176 -4.40 3.25 -7.95
CA PHE A 176 -3.19 2.42 -7.88
C PHE A 176 -3.47 1.03 -7.33
N ILE A 177 -2.54 0.12 -7.56
CA ILE A 177 -2.52 -1.24 -7.04
C ILE A 177 -1.23 -1.51 -6.28
N SER A 178 -1.25 -2.50 -5.38
CA SER A 178 -0.07 -2.87 -4.58
C SER A 178 0.09 -4.40 -4.47
N PRO A 179 0.42 -5.07 -5.57
CA PRO A 179 0.57 -6.53 -5.59
C PRO A 179 1.87 -6.99 -4.94
N TRP A 180 1.93 -8.29 -4.56
CA TRP A 180 3.18 -8.89 -4.09
C TRP A 180 3.89 -9.66 -5.20
N ILE A 181 5.16 -9.94 -4.96
CA ILE A 181 6.02 -10.72 -5.85
C ILE A 181 6.41 -12.01 -5.13
N ASP A 182 6.27 -13.17 -5.78
CA ASP A 182 6.65 -14.47 -5.22
C ASP A 182 8.17 -14.69 -5.31
N GLY A 183 8.94 -13.81 -4.66
CA GLY A 183 10.38 -13.87 -4.62
C GLY A 183 10.92 -14.93 -3.65
N LYS A 184 12.24 -14.97 -3.49
CA LYS A 184 12.92 -15.98 -2.66
C LYS A 184 12.46 -16.00 -1.21
N LYS A 185 12.13 -14.88 -0.62
CA LYS A 185 11.65 -14.82 0.77
C LYS A 185 10.30 -15.48 0.96
N ALA A 186 9.43 -15.45 -0.05
CA ALA A 186 8.14 -16.14 0.01
C ALA A 186 8.31 -17.64 0.18
N VAL A 187 9.29 -18.24 -0.50
CA VAL A 187 9.55 -19.68 -0.45
C VAL A 187 10.38 -20.09 0.77
N MET A 188 11.18 -19.17 1.31
CA MET A 188 12.04 -19.41 2.47
C MET A 188 11.35 -19.11 3.81
N ALA A 189 10.17 -18.49 3.80
CA ALA A 189 9.46 -18.12 5.02
C ALA A 189 9.06 -19.37 5.83
N SER A 190 9.17 -19.27 7.15
CA SER A 190 8.71 -20.33 8.06
C SER A 190 7.23 -20.62 7.82
N GLY A 191 6.90 -21.89 7.62
CA GLY A 191 5.55 -22.35 7.32
C GLY A 191 5.13 -22.17 5.85
N SER A 192 6.01 -21.72 4.97
CA SER A 192 5.75 -21.69 3.54
C SER A 192 5.61 -23.09 2.98
N LYS A 193 4.58 -23.30 2.14
CA LYS A 193 4.39 -24.54 1.37
C LYS A 193 5.03 -24.45 -0.01
N LEU A 194 5.65 -23.33 -0.34
CA LEU A 194 6.28 -23.09 -1.64
C LEU A 194 7.69 -23.70 -1.66
N THR A 195 8.08 -24.25 -2.80
CA THR A 195 9.46 -24.73 -3.04
C THR A 195 10.28 -23.62 -3.66
N LYS A 196 11.64 -23.76 -3.64
CA LYS A 196 12.53 -22.76 -4.27
C LYS A 196 12.24 -22.56 -5.75
N GLU A 197 11.82 -23.62 -6.44
CA GLU A 197 11.47 -23.59 -7.86
C GLU A 197 10.21 -22.79 -8.14
N GLN A 198 9.39 -22.55 -7.12
CA GLN A 198 8.18 -21.73 -7.21
C GLN A 198 8.46 -20.25 -7.02
N ALA A 199 9.67 -19.87 -6.59
CA ALA A 199 10.09 -18.48 -6.61
C ALA A 199 10.16 -17.99 -8.06
N VAL A 200 9.52 -16.84 -8.32
CA VAL A 200 9.49 -16.27 -9.67
C VAL A 200 10.88 -15.74 -10.05
N SER A 201 11.31 -16.01 -11.28
CA SER A 201 12.49 -15.36 -11.84
C SER A 201 12.15 -13.92 -12.27
N VAL A 202 13.19 -13.09 -12.38
CA VAL A 202 13.02 -11.71 -12.84
C VAL A 202 12.42 -11.67 -14.25
N GLU A 203 12.85 -12.57 -15.15
CA GLU A 203 12.38 -12.66 -16.52
C GLU A 203 10.91 -13.10 -16.59
N GLN A 204 10.53 -14.05 -15.76
CA GLN A 204 9.12 -14.51 -15.69
C GLN A 204 8.22 -13.41 -15.12
N HIS A 205 8.66 -12.72 -14.08
CA HIS A 205 7.96 -11.57 -13.51
C HIS A 205 7.71 -10.50 -14.58
N GLU A 206 8.72 -10.17 -15.39
CA GLU A 206 8.60 -9.18 -16.47
C GLU A 206 7.55 -9.61 -17.50
N ARG A 207 7.59 -10.87 -17.95
CA ARG A 207 6.61 -11.36 -18.95
C ARG A 207 5.18 -11.33 -18.42
N GLU A 208 4.98 -11.79 -17.20
CA GLU A 208 3.63 -11.90 -16.62
C GLU A 208 3.03 -10.54 -16.30
N TRP A 209 3.82 -9.63 -15.77
CA TRP A 209 3.35 -8.28 -15.43
C TRP A 209 3.25 -7.38 -16.66
N ASP A 210 3.99 -7.64 -17.72
CA ASP A 210 3.78 -6.99 -19.01
C ASP A 210 2.35 -7.23 -19.52
N GLU A 211 1.88 -8.47 -19.46
CA GLU A 211 0.49 -8.82 -19.82
C GLU A 211 -0.54 -8.12 -18.93
N ILE A 212 -0.31 -8.12 -17.62
CA ILE A 212 -1.22 -7.49 -16.67
C ILE A 212 -1.27 -5.98 -16.90
N PHE A 213 -0.14 -5.32 -17.01
CA PHE A 213 -0.09 -3.87 -17.24
C PHE A 213 -0.73 -3.49 -18.59
N ASP A 214 -0.52 -4.29 -19.63
CA ASP A 214 -1.17 -4.08 -20.92
C ASP A 214 -2.71 -4.03 -20.77
N GLY A 215 -3.27 -4.87 -19.91
CA GLY A 215 -4.71 -4.96 -19.69
C GLY A 215 -5.30 -3.91 -18.75
N ILE A 216 -4.49 -3.17 -17.97
CA ILE A 216 -5.01 -2.27 -16.92
C ILE A 216 -4.49 -0.82 -16.97
N HIS A 217 -3.45 -0.54 -17.76
CA HIS A 217 -2.75 0.77 -17.70
C HIS A 217 -3.64 1.97 -18.05
N ASP A 218 -4.72 1.77 -18.79
CA ASP A 218 -5.67 2.82 -19.12
C ASP A 218 -6.53 3.27 -17.94
N VAL A 219 -6.63 2.45 -16.88
CA VAL A 219 -7.44 2.73 -15.68
C VAL A 219 -6.68 2.62 -14.38
N VAL A 220 -5.40 2.28 -14.40
CA VAL A 220 -4.52 2.21 -13.23
C VAL A 220 -3.31 3.11 -13.46
N ASP A 221 -3.14 4.11 -12.60
CA ASP A 221 -2.11 5.15 -12.79
C ASP A 221 -0.77 4.78 -12.18
N ALA A 222 -0.75 3.96 -11.14
CA ALA A 222 0.47 3.57 -10.44
C ALA A 222 0.42 2.13 -9.95
N CYS A 223 1.59 1.50 -9.87
CA CYS A 223 1.76 0.21 -9.24
C CYS A 223 2.85 0.31 -8.17
N ALA A 224 2.51 -0.11 -6.96
CA ALA A 224 3.41 -0.13 -5.81
C ALA A 224 3.63 -1.58 -5.38
N PHE A 225 4.54 -2.29 -6.04
CA PHE A 225 4.84 -3.67 -5.65
C PHE A 225 5.33 -3.73 -4.20
N GLN A 226 4.78 -4.68 -3.42
CA GLN A 226 5.25 -5.00 -2.08
C GLN A 226 6.63 -5.65 -2.16
N ASP A 227 7.55 -5.21 -1.32
CA ASP A 227 8.93 -5.70 -1.33
C ASP A 227 9.22 -6.81 -0.30
N GLY A 228 8.23 -7.20 0.48
CA GLY A 228 8.44 -8.10 1.62
C GLY A 228 8.87 -9.52 1.27
N HIS A 229 8.58 -9.98 0.06
CA HIS A 229 8.93 -11.32 -0.42
C HIS A 229 10.11 -11.34 -1.38
N ILE A 230 10.74 -10.20 -1.61
CA ILE A 230 11.97 -10.08 -2.41
C ILE A 230 13.16 -10.07 -1.46
N ASP A 231 14.15 -10.92 -1.73
CA ASP A 231 15.39 -10.88 -0.95
C ASP A 231 16.23 -9.65 -1.30
N TYR A 232 17.06 -9.20 -0.36
CA TYR A 232 17.85 -7.96 -0.54
C TYR A 232 18.80 -8.03 -1.73
N ASP A 233 19.29 -9.22 -2.10
CA ASP A 233 20.11 -9.43 -3.28
C ASP A 233 19.34 -9.38 -4.60
N GLU A 234 17.99 -9.45 -4.54
CA GLU A 234 17.12 -9.40 -5.70
C GLU A 234 16.54 -7.99 -5.96
N LEU A 235 16.65 -7.07 -5.01
CA LEU A 235 15.96 -5.77 -5.07
C LEU A 235 16.27 -5.02 -6.37
N ASP A 236 17.53 -4.82 -6.70
CA ASP A 236 17.91 -4.03 -7.88
C ASP A 236 17.36 -4.62 -9.18
N ALA A 237 17.39 -5.94 -9.33
CA ALA A 237 16.93 -6.60 -10.54
C ALA A 237 15.41 -6.48 -10.72
N PHE A 238 14.62 -6.77 -9.67
CA PHE A 238 13.17 -6.63 -9.73
C PHE A 238 12.75 -5.17 -9.88
N PHE A 239 13.40 -4.25 -9.18
CA PHE A 239 13.06 -2.84 -9.25
C PHE A 239 13.33 -2.25 -10.65
N ALA A 240 14.41 -2.66 -11.29
CA ALA A 240 14.69 -2.26 -12.68
C ALA A 240 13.61 -2.73 -13.64
N VAL A 241 13.13 -3.96 -13.48
CA VAL A 241 12.02 -4.50 -14.28
C VAL A 241 10.73 -3.74 -14.03
N ASN A 242 10.39 -3.50 -12.76
CA ASN A 242 9.18 -2.77 -12.39
C ASN A 242 9.17 -1.37 -13.02
N LYS A 243 10.30 -0.67 -12.97
CA LYS A 243 10.42 0.66 -13.58
C LYS A 243 10.29 0.62 -15.10
N ARG A 244 10.94 -0.35 -15.76
CA ARG A 244 10.80 -0.53 -17.22
C ARG A 244 9.36 -0.75 -17.64
N LEU A 245 8.65 -1.63 -16.92
CA LEU A 245 7.24 -1.93 -17.20
C LEU A 245 6.35 -0.70 -17.01
N ALA A 246 6.53 0.01 -15.90
CA ALA A 246 5.78 1.24 -15.64
C ALA A 246 6.01 2.27 -16.75
N ASP A 247 7.26 2.51 -17.13
CA ASP A 247 7.60 3.46 -18.19
C ASP A 247 7.00 3.04 -19.54
N LYS A 248 7.05 1.73 -19.86
CA LYS A 248 6.47 1.20 -21.11
C LYS A 248 4.99 1.53 -21.24
N TYR A 249 4.24 1.46 -20.15
CA TYR A 249 2.78 1.65 -20.14
C TYR A 249 2.33 3.02 -19.63
N GLY A 250 3.25 3.95 -19.40
CA GLY A 250 2.93 5.29 -18.93
C GLY A 250 2.37 5.35 -17.51
N MET A 251 2.71 4.35 -16.70
CA MET A 251 2.30 4.28 -15.28
C MET A 251 3.40 4.84 -14.38
N GLN A 252 3.01 5.33 -13.21
CA GLN A 252 3.97 5.64 -12.16
C GLN A 252 4.47 4.36 -11.50
N CYS A 253 5.74 4.34 -11.16
CA CYS A 253 6.38 3.24 -10.44
C CYS A 253 6.59 3.64 -8.99
N TRP A 254 5.79 3.06 -8.10
CA TRP A 254 5.92 3.24 -6.66
C TRP A 254 6.51 1.98 -6.06
N THR A 255 7.11 2.10 -4.88
CA THR A 255 7.41 0.95 -4.04
C THR A 255 6.52 0.97 -2.79
N ASN A 256 6.03 -0.20 -2.38
CA ASN A 256 5.49 -0.42 -1.06
C ASN A 256 6.61 -1.03 -0.21
N ALA A 257 7.38 -0.14 0.42
CA ALA A 257 8.47 -0.53 1.30
C ALA A 257 7.88 -0.94 2.64
N GLU A 258 7.81 -2.24 2.90
CA GLU A 258 7.28 -2.73 4.17
C GLU A 258 8.16 -2.31 5.33
N SER A 259 7.57 -1.64 6.30
CA SER A 259 8.26 -1.17 7.51
C SER A 259 8.20 -2.17 8.68
N PHE A 260 7.68 -3.35 8.41
CA PHE A 260 7.74 -4.50 9.32
C PHE A 260 8.68 -5.57 8.79
N ASP A 261 9.13 -6.45 9.68
CA ASP A 261 10.09 -7.51 9.35
C ASP A 261 9.39 -8.86 9.22
N ARG A 262 9.69 -9.58 8.14
CA ARG A 262 9.20 -10.96 7.90
C ARG A 262 10.25 -12.02 8.25
N ASP A 263 11.51 -11.60 8.43
CA ASP A 263 12.64 -12.51 8.64
C ASP A 263 12.81 -12.91 10.11
N MET A 264 12.11 -12.22 11.00
CA MET A 264 12.17 -12.48 12.43
C MET A 264 11.24 -13.64 12.82
N PRO A 265 11.59 -14.42 13.86
CA PRO A 265 10.71 -15.48 14.37
C PRO A 265 9.34 -14.97 14.82
N ILE A 266 9.27 -13.74 15.32
CA ILE A 266 8.02 -13.05 15.65
C ILE A 266 7.67 -12.18 14.46
N LYS A 267 6.56 -12.49 13.80
CA LYS A 267 6.11 -11.79 12.60
C LYS A 267 5.60 -10.39 12.92
N PHE A 268 5.73 -9.50 11.94
CA PHE A 268 5.13 -8.17 11.94
C PHE A 268 5.60 -7.29 13.11
N LEU A 269 6.88 -7.29 13.39
CA LEU A 269 7.52 -6.30 14.23
C LEU A 269 8.13 -5.19 13.36
N PRO A 270 8.36 -3.99 13.92
CA PRO A 270 9.07 -2.93 13.20
C PRO A 270 10.38 -3.42 12.61
N ILE A 271 10.63 -3.07 11.36
CA ILE A 271 11.85 -3.47 10.64
C ILE A 271 13.08 -2.77 11.23
N LYS A 272 14.22 -3.42 11.13
CA LYS A 272 15.50 -2.78 11.42
C LYS A 272 15.77 -1.68 10.38
N PHE A 273 16.16 -0.49 10.82
CA PHE A 273 16.32 0.64 9.90
C PHE A 273 17.33 0.35 8.76
N ASP A 274 18.41 -0.38 9.04
CA ASP A 274 19.37 -0.73 7.98
C ASP A 274 18.74 -1.49 6.81
N LYS A 275 17.76 -2.34 7.11
CA LYS A 275 17.01 -3.06 6.08
C LYS A 275 16.08 -2.14 5.30
N LEU A 276 15.34 -1.26 5.99
CA LEU A 276 14.49 -0.27 5.33
C LEU A 276 15.31 0.66 4.43
N ARG A 277 16.47 1.10 4.92
CA ARG A 277 17.40 1.92 4.15
C ARG A 277 17.79 1.25 2.84
N MET A 278 18.14 -0.04 2.85
CA MET A 278 18.49 -0.78 1.65
C MET A 278 17.36 -0.78 0.61
N LYS A 279 16.12 -0.94 1.05
CA LYS A 279 14.93 -0.89 0.19
C LYS A 279 14.74 0.48 -0.45
N LEU A 280 14.85 1.53 0.34
CA LEU A 280 14.65 2.91 -0.13
C LEU A 280 15.79 3.36 -1.05
N GLU A 281 17.02 2.92 -0.79
CA GLU A 281 18.16 3.20 -1.66
C GLU A 281 18.02 2.47 -3.01
N ALA A 282 17.54 1.21 -3.00
CA ALA A 282 17.26 0.47 -4.23
C ALA A 282 16.18 1.16 -5.08
N ALA A 283 15.12 1.67 -4.45
CA ALA A 283 14.08 2.43 -5.13
C ALA A 283 14.63 3.70 -5.79
N MET A 284 15.50 4.42 -5.09
CA MET A 284 16.17 5.61 -5.64
C MET A 284 17.05 5.26 -6.84
N ARG A 285 17.86 4.21 -6.74
CA ARG A 285 18.73 3.76 -7.86
C ARG A 285 17.91 3.38 -9.09
N ALA A 286 16.76 2.76 -8.90
CA ALA A 286 15.87 2.36 -10.00
C ALA A 286 15.09 3.53 -10.61
N GLY A 287 15.09 4.70 -9.98
CA GLY A 287 14.37 5.88 -10.47
C GLY A 287 12.87 5.87 -10.18
N TYR A 288 12.46 5.22 -9.10
CA TYR A 288 11.05 5.17 -8.70
C TYR A 288 10.49 6.56 -8.42
N ASP A 289 9.19 6.74 -8.69
CA ASP A 289 8.51 8.02 -8.53
C ASP A 289 8.11 8.33 -7.09
N LYS A 290 7.83 7.27 -6.29
CA LYS A 290 7.29 7.44 -4.93
C LYS A 290 7.55 6.19 -4.11
N ALA A 291 7.77 6.39 -2.81
CA ALA A 291 7.76 5.32 -1.82
C ALA A 291 6.57 5.50 -0.87
N ILE A 292 5.77 4.45 -0.74
CA ILE A 292 4.77 4.29 0.31
C ILE A 292 5.19 3.15 1.21
N THR A 293 4.59 3.05 2.39
CA THR A 293 4.92 1.99 3.33
C THR A 293 3.68 1.36 3.95
N PHE A 294 3.73 0.11 4.20
CA PHE A 294 2.85 -0.58 5.12
C PHE A 294 3.64 -0.86 6.40
N GLU A 295 3.41 -0.25 7.53
CA GLU A 295 2.64 0.98 7.62
C GLU A 295 3.17 1.84 8.80
N PHE A 296 2.96 3.11 8.77
CA PHE A 296 3.53 4.05 9.72
C PHE A 296 3.03 3.84 11.16
N SER A 297 1.71 3.74 11.34
CA SER A 297 1.08 3.82 12.66
C SER A 297 1.49 2.71 13.61
N HIS A 298 1.71 1.49 13.10
CA HIS A 298 2.17 0.35 13.91
C HIS A 298 3.69 0.22 13.95
N PHE A 299 4.39 0.50 12.84
CA PHE A 299 5.79 0.10 12.69
C PHE A 299 6.78 1.27 12.71
N MET A 300 6.31 2.50 12.57
CA MET A 300 7.18 3.69 12.56
C MET A 300 6.74 4.78 13.53
N SER A 301 5.53 4.76 14.03
CA SER A 301 5.02 5.85 14.87
C SER A 301 5.63 5.86 16.28
N PRO A 302 5.98 7.05 16.81
CA PRO A 302 6.32 7.18 18.23
C PRO A 302 5.20 6.75 19.17
N GLN A 303 3.95 6.74 18.73
CA GLN A 303 2.80 6.32 19.54
C GLN A 303 2.50 4.83 19.46
N SER A 304 3.21 4.07 18.62
CA SER A 304 2.93 2.66 18.43
C SER A 304 3.07 1.85 19.74
N ALA A 305 2.24 0.81 19.86
CA ALA A 305 2.40 -0.20 20.89
C ALA A 305 3.73 -0.94 20.81
N TYR A 306 4.40 -0.90 19.66
CA TYR A 306 5.74 -1.48 19.49
C TYR A 306 6.81 -0.42 19.79
N LEU A 307 7.57 -0.63 20.85
CA LEU A 307 8.62 0.31 21.28
C LEU A 307 9.64 0.59 20.16
N GLN A 308 9.97 -0.43 19.37
CA GLN A 308 10.93 -0.31 18.27
C GLN A 308 10.48 0.67 17.18
N ALA A 309 9.18 0.92 17.05
CA ALA A 309 8.64 1.83 16.05
C ALA A 309 9.13 3.26 16.24
N GLY A 310 9.15 3.75 17.49
CA GLY A 310 9.67 5.07 17.81
C GLY A 310 11.16 5.19 17.49
N HIS A 311 11.92 4.14 17.73
CA HIS A 311 13.34 4.11 17.36
C HIS A 311 13.54 4.07 15.84
N LEU A 312 12.67 3.37 15.10
CA LEU A 312 12.70 3.39 13.66
C LEU A 312 12.42 4.81 13.12
N PHE A 313 11.44 5.49 13.69
CA PHE A 313 11.13 6.89 13.38
C PHE A 313 12.36 7.79 13.59
N ASP A 314 13.05 7.65 14.71
CA ASP A 314 14.25 8.42 15.02
C ASP A 314 15.39 8.14 14.02
N ARG A 315 15.64 6.87 13.70
CA ARG A 315 16.68 6.50 12.72
C ARG A 315 16.36 7.03 11.32
N TYR A 316 15.10 6.98 10.94
CA TYR A 316 14.64 7.53 9.66
C TYR A 316 14.91 9.05 9.58
N LYS A 317 14.55 9.79 10.63
CA LYS A 317 14.79 11.24 10.70
C LYS A 317 16.27 11.59 10.64
N GLU A 318 17.10 10.85 11.35
CA GLU A 318 18.56 11.05 11.35
C GLU A 318 19.12 10.86 9.92
N TYR A 319 18.73 9.77 9.27
CA TYR A 319 19.22 9.45 7.93
C TYR A 319 18.84 10.51 6.89
N PHE A 320 17.62 11.00 6.94
CA PHE A 320 17.12 12.00 6.00
C PHE A 320 17.35 13.45 6.46
N ASN A 321 18.04 13.68 7.57
CA ASN A 321 18.29 15.01 8.12
C ASN A 321 17.01 15.80 8.43
N ILE A 322 16.01 15.13 8.94
CA ILE A 322 14.74 15.75 9.33
C ILE A 322 14.82 16.12 10.82
N ARG A 323 14.49 17.37 11.15
CA ARG A 323 14.50 17.88 12.53
C ARG A 323 13.20 17.61 13.29
#